data_464c45f7f80837bf44a185d1c2f47f2c
#
_entry.id   464c45f7f80837bf44a185d1c2f47f2c
#
_cell.length_a   1.000
_cell.length_b   1.000
_cell.length_c   1.000
_cell.angle_alpha   90.00
_cell.angle_beta   90.00
_cell.angle_gamma   90.00
#
_symmetry.space_group_name_H-M   'P 1'
#
loop_
_entity.id
_entity.type
_entity.pdbx_description
1 polymer ?
#
loop_
_entity_poly.entity_id
_entity_poly.type
_entity_poly.pdbx_seq_one_letter_code
_entity_poly.pdbx_strand_id
1 'polypeptide(L)'
;MEATDRHYIATLDVGTTTIRCFIYATSTNGEPASIGTAYDQVQLIYPAPGWVEINPDKLWTSVLQTIRKATEDANLSMDQLTCLAISTQRNSFTCWNRNTGQVYHNFITWKDLRADQLVKDWNNSLMLRVIKLGASFLHFFTRSKRFLAGSVIKLMNPQVTLRLSWVLQNNPSLKEDLKTGNVLYGTIDSWLLYRLRQGTDPAGPVEHISDVTNCTSTGFYDPFGEEWAGWALSLFSIKKELLPKVVDNSYDFGHVHETLLGTKIKIAASVSDQSASLWGTCCFERGDVKITMGTGSFLNVNTGTKCLASVHGLYPLIGYKLQSGKDSMVDINYLMEGASNDTGSIIEWALNMGFFEDPAESASMAMSVPNSDGVLFVPAFSGLGPPIQDDSAGSGFIGIKPSTRKEHMVRALLESLAFRVALLHDCALKETGFSFTSIKVDGGVSKNDFICQTLANLTGIVVERGEVTDSTAMGAMFMAGLNCGIWNTKQQLVDVRKVEKKFSPDMTQRTKQLKQMRGWERAVDRFKKWYILEDIKNLD
;
A
#
# COMPACT_ATOMS: atom_id res chain seq x y z
N MET A 1 8.41 -33.91 -28.72
CA MET A 1 8.55 -32.72 -27.83
C MET A 1 7.67 -33.04 -26.63
N GLU A 2 8.29 -33.34 -25.51
CA GLU A 2 7.59 -33.61 -24.25
C GLU A 2 6.68 -32.41 -23.95
N ALA A 3 5.49 -32.71 -23.44
CA ALA A 3 4.56 -31.67 -22.98
C ALA A 3 5.30 -30.83 -21.96
N THR A 4 5.70 -29.64 -22.36
CA THR A 4 6.36 -28.68 -21.45
C THR A 4 5.43 -28.52 -20.28
N ASP A 5 5.98 -28.66 -19.08
CA ASP A 5 5.34 -28.47 -17.79
C ASP A 5 4.93 -26.97 -17.67
N ARG A 6 3.81 -26.63 -18.32
CA ARG A 6 3.28 -25.27 -18.35
C ARG A 6 2.36 -25.05 -17.18
N HIS A 7 2.64 -24.01 -16.44
CA HIS A 7 1.82 -23.54 -15.32
C HIS A 7 1.11 -22.24 -15.69
N TYR A 8 -0.16 -22.13 -15.31
CA TYR A 8 -0.96 -20.94 -15.50
C TYR A 8 -1.37 -20.38 -14.15
N ILE A 9 -0.85 -19.21 -13.81
CA ILE A 9 -1.09 -18.54 -12.53
C ILE A 9 -2.04 -17.38 -12.77
N ALA A 10 -3.23 -17.44 -12.17
CA ALA A 10 -4.12 -16.28 -12.10
C ALA A 10 -3.69 -15.37 -10.95
N THR A 11 -3.57 -14.09 -11.20
CA THR A 11 -3.21 -13.10 -10.18
C THR A 11 -4.29 -12.02 -10.11
N LEU A 12 -5.01 -12.00 -9.00
CA LEU A 12 -6.04 -11.01 -8.70
C LEU A 12 -5.43 -9.88 -7.87
N ASP A 13 -5.47 -8.65 -8.39
CA ASP A 13 -5.07 -7.43 -7.70
C ASP A 13 -6.31 -6.56 -7.44
N VAL A 14 -6.69 -6.40 -6.17
CA VAL A 14 -7.85 -5.63 -5.73
C VAL A 14 -7.38 -4.30 -5.14
N GLY A 15 -7.19 -3.33 -6.02
CA GLY A 15 -6.79 -1.97 -5.65
C GLY A 15 -7.94 -1.09 -5.18
N THR A 16 -7.65 0.18 -4.92
CA THR A 16 -8.65 1.16 -4.44
C THR A 16 -9.62 1.58 -5.53
N THR A 17 -9.16 1.69 -6.76
CA THR A 17 -9.93 2.21 -7.91
C THR A 17 -10.17 1.16 -8.99
N THR A 18 -9.36 0.10 -9.02
CA THR A 18 -9.43 -0.94 -10.04
C THR A 18 -9.22 -2.32 -9.44
N ILE A 19 -9.93 -3.30 -9.99
CA ILE A 19 -9.68 -4.73 -9.82
C ILE A 19 -9.05 -5.19 -11.12
N ARG A 20 -7.94 -5.92 -11.04
CA ARG A 20 -7.24 -6.48 -12.19
C ARG A 20 -7.00 -7.96 -11.99
N CYS A 21 -7.10 -8.71 -13.06
CA CYS A 21 -6.65 -10.10 -13.07
C CYS A 21 -5.74 -10.31 -14.28
N PHE A 22 -4.59 -10.94 -14.01
CA PHE A 22 -3.63 -11.33 -15.03
C PHE A 22 -3.49 -12.84 -15.02
N ILE A 23 -3.41 -13.45 -16.19
CA ILE A 23 -3.05 -14.84 -16.35
C ILE A 23 -1.62 -14.90 -16.86
N TYR A 24 -0.74 -15.47 -16.05
CA TYR A 24 0.66 -15.67 -16.41
C TYR A 24 0.90 -17.12 -16.80
N ALA A 25 1.50 -17.33 -17.97
CA ALA A 25 2.03 -18.61 -18.37
C ALA A 25 3.53 -18.68 -18.06
N THR A 26 3.97 -19.75 -17.45
CA THR A 26 5.39 -20.02 -17.18
C THR A 26 5.65 -21.53 -17.25
N SER A 27 6.90 -21.92 -17.41
CA SER A 27 7.38 -23.29 -17.16
C SER A 27 8.18 -23.32 -15.87
N THR A 28 8.47 -24.49 -15.36
CA THR A 28 9.36 -24.66 -14.20
C THR A 28 10.69 -23.93 -14.46
N ASN A 29 11.06 -23.00 -13.58
CA ASN A 29 12.19 -22.09 -13.70
C ASN A 29 12.19 -21.18 -14.95
N GLY A 30 11.05 -21.08 -15.67
CA GLY A 30 10.93 -20.27 -16.87
C GLY A 30 10.54 -18.81 -16.60
N GLU A 31 10.69 -17.97 -17.64
CA GLU A 31 10.20 -16.59 -17.61
C GLU A 31 8.67 -16.58 -17.67
N PRO A 32 7.99 -15.79 -16.81
CA PRO A 32 6.56 -15.61 -16.88
C PRO A 32 6.16 -14.67 -18.02
N ALA A 33 5.11 -15.01 -18.74
CA ALA A 33 4.51 -14.17 -19.76
C ALA A 33 3.04 -13.92 -19.43
N SER A 34 2.58 -12.68 -19.43
CA SER A 34 1.16 -12.36 -19.34
C SER A 34 0.47 -12.72 -20.64
N ILE A 35 -0.50 -13.63 -20.58
CA ILE A 35 -1.21 -14.17 -21.76
C ILE A 35 -2.70 -13.83 -21.76
N GLY A 36 -3.23 -13.28 -20.66
CA GLY A 36 -4.59 -12.80 -20.55
C GLY A 36 -4.71 -11.76 -19.44
N THR A 37 -5.58 -10.79 -19.67
CA THR A 37 -5.81 -9.70 -18.72
C THR A 37 -7.28 -9.28 -18.71
N ALA A 38 -7.76 -8.90 -17.55
CA ALA A 38 -9.03 -8.22 -17.41
C ALA A 38 -8.96 -7.22 -16.26
N TYR A 39 -9.77 -6.19 -16.37
CA TYR A 39 -9.92 -5.21 -15.29
C TYR A 39 -11.37 -4.76 -15.18
N ASP A 40 -11.71 -4.27 -13.97
CA ASP A 40 -12.97 -3.62 -13.68
C ASP A 40 -12.71 -2.43 -12.74
N GLN A 41 -13.59 -1.43 -12.77
CA GLN A 41 -13.47 -0.26 -11.90
C GLN A 41 -14.14 -0.54 -10.55
N VAL A 42 -13.46 -0.21 -9.46
CA VAL A 42 -14.07 -0.20 -8.14
C VAL A 42 -14.95 1.02 -8.00
N GLN A 43 -16.24 0.80 -7.82
CA GLN A 43 -17.21 1.86 -7.63
C GLN A 43 -17.16 2.38 -6.19
N LEU A 44 -16.50 3.53 -6.01
CA LEU A 44 -16.49 4.23 -4.72
C LEU A 44 -17.84 4.90 -4.46
N ILE A 45 -18.28 4.84 -3.21
CA ILE A 45 -19.53 5.45 -2.71
C ILE A 45 -19.13 6.50 -1.67
N TYR A 46 -19.78 7.65 -1.73
CA TYR A 46 -19.54 8.79 -0.85
C TYR A 46 -20.83 9.15 -0.07
N PRO A 47 -21.19 8.41 1.00
CA PRO A 47 -22.47 8.61 1.71
C PRO A 47 -22.57 9.94 2.45
N ALA A 48 -21.43 10.49 2.88
CA ALA A 48 -21.32 11.77 3.56
C ALA A 48 -19.95 12.40 3.28
N PRO A 49 -19.75 13.69 3.55
CA PRO A 49 -18.44 14.33 3.41
C PRO A 49 -17.34 13.55 4.15
N GLY A 50 -16.27 13.21 3.45
CA GLY A 50 -15.14 12.44 3.98
C GLY A 50 -15.38 10.92 4.14
N TRP A 51 -16.58 10.41 3.88
CA TRP A 51 -16.86 8.97 3.90
C TRP A 51 -16.57 8.37 2.53
N VAL A 52 -15.87 7.26 2.51
CA VAL A 52 -15.50 6.57 1.27
C VAL A 52 -15.67 5.07 1.44
N GLU A 53 -16.63 4.51 0.72
CA GLU A 53 -17.06 3.12 0.86
C GLU A 53 -17.00 2.34 -0.45
N ILE A 54 -16.98 1.00 -0.35
CA ILE A 54 -17.12 0.07 -1.46
C ILE A 54 -18.24 -0.92 -1.10
N ASN A 55 -19.19 -1.12 -2.01
CA ASN A 55 -20.25 -2.11 -1.84
C ASN A 55 -19.67 -3.54 -1.96
N PRO A 56 -19.84 -4.41 -0.94
CA PRO A 56 -19.25 -5.75 -0.94
C PRO A 56 -19.79 -6.66 -2.05
N ASP A 57 -21.09 -6.60 -2.37
CA ASP A 57 -21.69 -7.45 -3.39
C ASP A 57 -21.24 -7.06 -4.81
N LYS A 58 -21.08 -5.76 -5.05
CA LYS A 58 -20.52 -5.27 -6.32
C LYS A 58 -19.05 -5.68 -6.44
N LEU A 59 -18.25 -5.49 -5.38
CA LEU A 59 -16.87 -5.93 -5.34
C LEU A 59 -16.76 -7.44 -5.63
N TRP A 60 -17.59 -8.25 -4.99
CA TRP A 60 -17.63 -9.70 -5.18
C TRP A 60 -17.93 -10.09 -6.63
N THR A 61 -18.96 -9.48 -7.20
CA THR A 61 -19.35 -9.71 -8.60
C THR A 61 -18.21 -9.35 -9.54
N SER A 62 -17.61 -8.19 -9.36
CA SER A 62 -16.48 -7.72 -10.17
C SER A 62 -15.27 -8.64 -10.04
N VAL A 63 -14.94 -9.12 -8.84
CA VAL A 63 -13.83 -10.08 -8.61
C VAL A 63 -14.03 -11.34 -9.43
N LEU A 64 -15.19 -12.01 -9.31
CA LEU A 64 -15.45 -13.25 -10.05
C LEU A 64 -15.49 -13.03 -11.56
N GLN A 65 -16.08 -11.93 -12.02
CA GLN A 65 -16.13 -11.59 -13.44
C GLN A 65 -14.75 -11.31 -14.02
N THR A 66 -13.91 -10.59 -13.27
CA THR A 66 -12.55 -10.24 -13.72
C THR A 66 -11.67 -11.48 -13.85
N ILE A 67 -11.79 -12.45 -12.93
CA ILE A 67 -11.09 -13.76 -13.04
C ILE A 67 -11.55 -14.49 -14.29
N ARG A 68 -12.88 -14.59 -14.54
CA ARG A 68 -13.43 -15.27 -15.73
C ARG A 68 -12.95 -14.63 -17.02
N LYS A 69 -13.09 -13.31 -17.15
CA LYS A 69 -12.69 -12.57 -18.35
C LYS A 69 -11.19 -12.68 -18.64
N ALA A 70 -10.33 -12.63 -17.61
CA ALA A 70 -8.89 -12.81 -17.82
C ALA A 70 -8.53 -14.22 -18.29
N THR A 71 -9.23 -15.24 -17.79
CA THR A 71 -9.03 -16.63 -18.21
C THR A 71 -9.54 -16.85 -19.65
N GLU A 72 -10.67 -16.24 -20.00
CA GLU A 72 -11.21 -16.23 -21.37
C GLU A 72 -10.26 -15.53 -22.35
N ASP A 73 -9.73 -14.34 -21.97
CA ASP A 73 -8.75 -13.58 -22.77
C ASP A 73 -7.46 -14.39 -23.03
N ALA A 74 -7.06 -15.22 -22.04
CA ALA A 74 -5.95 -16.16 -22.18
C ALA A 74 -6.28 -17.37 -23.07
N ASN A 75 -7.53 -17.52 -23.55
CA ASN A 75 -8.04 -18.70 -24.24
C ASN A 75 -7.87 -20.00 -23.42
N LEU A 76 -8.10 -19.94 -22.10
CA LEU A 76 -8.01 -21.04 -21.17
C LEU A 76 -9.39 -21.35 -20.55
N SER A 77 -9.55 -22.60 -20.08
CA SER A 77 -10.61 -22.98 -19.15
C SER A 77 -10.14 -22.86 -17.70
N MET A 78 -11.07 -22.71 -16.76
CA MET A 78 -10.74 -22.51 -15.33
C MET A 78 -9.96 -23.68 -14.71
N ASP A 79 -10.17 -24.89 -15.17
CA ASP A 79 -9.48 -26.11 -14.70
C ASP A 79 -8.02 -26.20 -15.15
N GLN A 80 -7.62 -25.37 -16.13
CA GLN A 80 -6.22 -25.27 -16.54
C GLN A 80 -5.38 -24.35 -15.62
N LEU A 81 -6.03 -23.56 -14.77
CA LEU A 81 -5.32 -22.71 -13.82
C LEU A 81 -4.64 -23.53 -12.74
N THR A 82 -3.33 -23.40 -12.63
CA THR A 82 -2.53 -24.06 -11.59
C THR A 82 -2.87 -23.52 -10.21
N CYS A 83 -3.01 -22.19 -10.09
CA CYS A 83 -3.36 -21.53 -8.83
C CYS A 83 -3.83 -20.10 -9.05
N LEU A 84 -4.40 -19.53 -7.96
CA LEU A 84 -4.77 -18.14 -7.80
C LEU A 84 -3.85 -17.49 -6.76
N ALA A 85 -3.30 -16.33 -7.09
CA ALA A 85 -2.66 -15.40 -6.16
C ALA A 85 -3.58 -14.20 -5.93
N ILE A 86 -3.64 -13.70 -4.69
CA ILE A 86 -4.49 -12.57 -4.31
C ILE A 86 -3.60 -11.46 -3.75
N SER A 87 -3.71 -10.27 -4.32
CA SER A 87 -3.17 -9.04 -3.75
C SER A 87 -4.31 -8.07 -3.48
N THR A 88 -4.23 -7.34 -2.37
CA THR A 88 -5.28 -6.40 -1.98
C THR A 88 -4.73 -5.10 -1.44
N GLN A 89 -5.48 -4.00 -1.65
CA GLN A 89 -5.29 -2.76 -0.91
C GLN A 89 -5.41 -3.02 0.60
N ARG A 90 -4.61 -2.31 1.37
CA ARG A 90 -4.58 -2.45 2.84
C ARG A 90 -5.67 -1.62 3.52
N ASN A 91 -6.05 -2.03 4.73
CA ASN A 91 -6.85 -1.23 5.68
C ASN A 91 -8.28 -0.86 5.24
N SER A 92 -8.77 -1.39 4.13
CA SER A 92 -10.20 -1.33 3.78
C SER A 92 -10.89 -2.56 4.35
N PHE A 93 -11.92 -2.37 5.17
CA PHE A 93 -12.50 -3.45 5.98
C PHE A 93 -14.02 -3.43 6.02
N THR A 94 -14.59 -4.57 6.34
CA THR A 94 -16.01 -4.74 6.70
C THR A 94 -16.16 -5.67 7.89
N CYS A 95 -17.37 -5.71 8.44
CA CYS A 95 -17.78 -6.71 9.43
C CYS A 95 -18.97 -7.48 8.88
N TRP A 96 -19.02 -8.79 9.15
CA TRP A 96 -20.11 -9.65 8.69
C TRP A 96 -20.52 -10.68 9.75
N ASN A 97 -21.73 -11.19 9.62
CA ASN A 97 -22.22 -12.25 10.45
C ASN A 97 -21.65 -13.59 10.00
N ARG A 98 -21.03 -14.34 10.90
CA ARG A 98 -20.39 -15.64 10.66
C ARG A 98 -21.35 -16.69 10.07
N ASN A 99 -22.61 -16.68 10.53
CA ASN A 99 -23.56 -17.72 10.21
C ASN A 99 -24.33 -17.44 8.92
N THR A 100 -24.57 -16.17 8.62
CA THR A 100 -25.40 -15.76 7.47
C THR A 100 -24.56 -15.19 6.33
N GLY A 101 -23.30 -14.83 6.55
CA GLY A 101 -22.46 -14.10 5.59
C GLY A 101 -22.89 -12.66 5.35
N GLN A 102 -23.98 -12.19 5.98
CA GLN A 102 -24.49 -10.84 5.78
C GLN A 102 -23.52 -9.80 6.35
N VAL A 103 -23.17 -8.79 5.57
CA VAL A 103 -22.34 -7.67 6.01
C VAL A 103 -23.15 -6.64 6.80
N TYR A 104 -22.57 -6.06 7.83
CA TYR A 104 -23.20 -5.01 8.65
C TYR A 104 -23.06 -3.61 8.04
N HIS A 105 -22.09 -3.42 7.17
CA HIS A 105 -21.80 -2.16 6.48
C HIS A 105 -20.96 -2.40 5.24
N ASN A 106 -20.95 -1.46 4.30
CA ASN A 106 -20.01 -1.46 3.17
C ASN A 106 -18.55 -1.52 3.64
N PHE A 107 -17.63 -1.91 2.76
CA PHE A 107 -16.21 -1.72 3.07
C PHE A 107 -15.94 -0.24 3.33
N ILE A 108 -15.40 0.07 4.49
CA ILE A 108 -14.89 1.39 4.85
C ILE A 108 -13.45 1.44 4.36
N THR A 109 -13.17 2.28 3.36
CA THR A 109 -11.85 2.31 2.72
C THR A 109 -10.81 3.01 3.59
N TRP A 110 -9.55 2.77 3.30
CA TRP A 110 -8.42 3.42 3.99
C TRP A 110 -8.40 4.96 3.84
N LYS A 111 -9.12 5.51 2.83
CA LYS A 111 -9.30 6.95 2.61
C LYS A 111 -10.43 7.58 3.45
N ASP A 112 -11.22 6.77 4.12
CA ASP A 112 -12.41 7.23 4.84
C ASP A 112 -12.04 8.02 6.09
N LEU A 113 -12.66 9.18 6.28
CA LEU A 113 -12.41 10.13 7.35
C LEU A 113 -13.51 10.17 8.43
N ARG A 114 -14.46 9.19 8.44
CA ARG A 114 -15.56 9.19 9.44
C ARG A 114 -15.10 9.18 10.90
N ALA A 115 -13.90 8.67 11.15
CA ALA A 115 -13.29 8.63 12.47
C ALA A 115 -12.30 9.78 12.73
N ASP A 116 -12.21 10.78 11.84
CA ASP A 116 -11.20 11.85 11.94
C ASP A 116 -11.25 12.62 13.27
N GLN A 117 -12.47 12.96 13.73
CA GLN A 117 -12.63 13.61 15.03
C GLN A 117 -12.13 12.70 16.17
N LEU A 118 -12.46 11.41 16.12
CA LEU A 118 -12.00 10.42 17.11
C LEU A 118 -10.47 10.29 17.09
N VAL A 119 -9.85 10.33 15.90
CA VAL A 119 -8.39 10.31 15.74
C VAL A 119 -7.76 11.55 16.38
N LYS A 120 -8.32 12.74 16.15
CA LYS A 120 -7.87 14.01 16.76
C LYS A 120 -8.00 13.98 18.28
N ASP A 121 -9.15 13.53 18.79
CA ASP A 121 -9.41 13.47 20.23
C ASP A 121 -8.44 12.51 20.93
N TRP A 122 -8.21 11.32 20.36
CA TRP A 122 -7.27 10.36 20.89
C TRP A 122 -5.82 10.86 20.87
N ASN A 123 -5.37 11.46 19.74
CA ASN A 123 -4.01 12.01 19.66
C ASN A 123 -3.76 13.14 20.67
N ASN A 124 -4.79 13.87 21.05
CA ASN A 124 -4.73 14.95 22.05
C ASN A 124 -5.01 14.47 23.48
N SER A 125 -5.44 13.22 23.67
CA SER A 125 -5.86 12.67 24.96
C SER A 125 -4.73 12.56 25.96
N LEU A 126 -5.09 12.72 27.25
CA LEU A 126 -4.16 12.47 28.36
C LEU A 126 -3.69 11.00 28.37
N MET A 127 -4.59 10.08 28.03
CA MET A 127 -4.29 8.64 27.99
C MET A 127 -3.15 8.34 27.03
N LEU A 128 -3.21 8.85 25.79
CA LEU A 128 -2.13 8.60 24.81
C LEU A 128 -0.82 9.26 25.25
N ARG A 129 -0.87 10.42 25.90
CA ARG A 129 0.32 11.08 26.48
C ARG A 129 0.96 10.18 27.56
N VAL A 130 0.16 9.61 28.46
CA VAL A 130 0.64 8.69 29.51
C VAL A 130 1.26 7.43 28.88
N ILE A 131 0.62 6.84 27.87
CA ILE A 131 1.17 5.69 27.13
C ILE A 131 2.54 6.04 26.51
N LYS A 132 2.67 7.18 25.85
CA LYS A 132 3.94 7.64 25.27
C LYS A 132 5.03 7.84 26.32
N LEU A 133 4.70 8.46 27.44
CA LEU A 133 5.64 8.68 28.56
C LEU A 133 6.08 7.34 29.17
N GLY A 134 5.14 6.42 29.42
CA GLY A 134 5.45 5.08 29.91
C GLY A 134 6.34 4.29 28.95
N ALA A 135 6.04 4.36 27.64
CA ALA A 135 6.87 3.73 26.62
C ALA A 135 8.27 4.35 26.54
N SER A 136 8.38 5.70 26.65
CA SER A 136 9.68 6.39 26.70
C SER A 136 10.49 5.96 27.92
N PHE A 137 9.86 5.85 29.09
CA PHE A 137 10.50 5.39 30.31
C PHE A 137 11.00 3.94 30.16
N LEU A 138 10.18 3.04 29.65
CA LEU A 138 10.57 1.65 29.41
C LEU A 138 11.68 1.55 28.37
N HIS A 139 11.61 2.37 27.31
CA HIS A 139 12.69 2.42 26.32
C HIS A 139 14.02 2.87 26.93
N PHE A 140 13.99 3.87 27.81
CA PHE A 140 15.22 4.36 28.45
C PHE A 140 15.98 3.24 29.18
N PHE A 141 15.27 2.34 29.89
CA PHE A 141 15.88 1.24 30.63
C PHE A 141 16.17 0.01 29.78
N THR A 142 15.25 -0.34 28.85
CA THR A 142 15.36 -1.60 28.11
C THR A 142 16.04 -1.48 26.77
N ARG A 143 16.14 -0.26 26.23
CA ARG A 143 16.59 0.05 24.84
C ARG A 143 15.79 -0.69 23.76
N SER A 144 14.64 -1.24 24.11
CA SER A 144 13.78 -1.96 23.18
C SER A 144 13.20 -1.05 22.12
N LYS A 145 13.30 -1.45 20.85
CA LYS A 145 12.73 -0.74 19.70
C LYS A 145 11.19 -0.71 19.73
N ARG A 146 10.55 -1.72 20.31
CA ARG A 146 9.10 -1.77 20.54
C ARG A 146 8.64 -0.59 21.40
N PHE A 147 9.33 -0.33 22.53
CA PHE A 147 9.01 0.82 23.38
C PHE A 147 9.38 2.16 22.73
N LEU A 148 10.43 2.20 21.91
CA LEU A 148 10.72 3.39 21.11
C LEU A 148 9.56 3.70 20.16
N ALA A 149 9.04 2.71 19.43
CA ALA A 149 7.87 2.90 18.58
C ALA A 149 6.63 3.37 19.38
N GLY A 150 6.40 2.78 20.57
CA GLY A 150 5.31 3.18 21.46
C GLY A 150 5.44 4.63 21.96
N SER A 151 6.66 5.14 22.14
CA SER A 151 6.89 6.51 22.63
C SER A 151 6.52 7.60 21.63
N VAL A 152 6.46 7.27 20.34
CA VAL A 152 6.15 8.19 19.24
C VAL A 152 4.83 7.84 18.52
N ILE A 153 4.07 6.89 19.06
CA ILE A 153 2.84 6.40 18.43
C ILE A 153 1.89 7.56 18.09
N LYS A 154 1.40 7.59 16.85
CA LYS A 154 0.36 8.51 16.37
C LYS A 154 -0.73 7.67 15.72
N LEU A 155 -1.96 7.86 16.12
CA LEU A 155 -3.11 7.23 15.49
C LEU A 155 -3.44 7.97 14.20
N MET A 156 -3.76 7.25 13.14
CA MET A 156 -3.94 7.81 11.81
C MET A 156 -5.23 7.31 11.16
N ASN A 157 -5.87 8.17 10.37
CA ASN A 157 -7.09 7.81 9.63
C ASN A 157 -6.93 6.59 8.71
N PRO A 158 -5.82 6.41 7.97
CA PRO A 158 -5.66 5.22 7.12
C PRO A 158 -5.60 3.89 7.87
N GLN A 159 -5.29 3.89 9.18
CA GLN A 159 -5.30 2.68 10.00
C GLN A 159 -6.73 2.26 10.35
N VAL A 160 -6.94 0.97 10.52
CA VAL A 160 -8.27 0.40 10.86
C VAL A 160 -8.72 0.77 12.27
N THR A 161 -7.79 0.88 13.21
CA THR A 161 -8.03 0.91 14.67
C THR A 161 -9.21 1.79 15.09
N LEU A 162 -9.17 3.08 14.76
CA LEU A 162 -10.21 4.01 15.19
C LEU A 162 -11.45 3.97 14.30
N ARG A 163 -11.32 3.60 13.02
CA ARG A 163 -12.48 3.39 12.16
C ARG A 163 -13.29 2.17 12.60
N LEU A 164 -12.64 1.09 13.01
CA LEU A 164 -13.32 -0.06 13.59
C LEU A 164 -13.97 0.30 14.95
N SER A 165 -13.25 1.01 15.82
CA SER A 165 -13.83 1.49 17.09
C SER A 165 -15.08 2.36 16.84
N TRP A 166 -15.05 3.23 15.85
CA TRP A 166 -16.20 4.03 15.43
C TRP A 166 -17.38 3.15 14.98
N VAL A 167 -17.14 2.13 14.17
CA VAL A 167 -18.18 1.18 13.71
C VAL A 167 -18.79 0.44 14.89
N LEU A 168 -17.97 -0.07 15.80
CA LEU A 168 -18.41 -0.77 17.00
C LEU A 168 -19.28 0.12 17.91
N GLN A 169 -19.06 1.44 17.88
CA GLN A 169 -19.85 2.40 18.67
C GLN A 169 -21.13 2.84 17.99
N ASN A 170 -21.18 2.84 16.64
CA ASN A 170 -22.26 3.49 15.89
C ASN A 170 -23.17 2.52 15.11
N ASN A 171 -22.90 1.20 15.12
CA ASN A 171 -23.76 0.21 14.47
C ASN A 171 -24.54 -0.63 15.49
N PRO A 172 -25.86 -0.39 15.68
CA PRO A 172 -26.65 -1.10 16.69
C PRO A 172 -26.81 -2.61 16.45
N SER A 173 -27.03 -3.03 15.18
CA SER A 173 -27.20 -4.45 14.84
C SER A 173 -25.93 -5.25 15.07
N LEU A 174 -24.78 -4.68 14.72
CA LEU A 174 -23.47 -5.26 14.97
C LEU A 174 -23.22 -5.40 16.51
N LYS A 175 -23.60 -4.40 17.30
CA LYS A 175 -23.48 -4.47 18.77
C LYS A 175 -24.27 -5.62 19.40
N GLU A 176 -25.43 -5.92 18.86
CA GLU A 176 -26.24 -7.03 19.37
C GLU A 176 -25.58 -8.38 19.06
N ASP A 177 -25.13 -8.58 17.82
CA ASP A 177 -24.48 -9.81 17.40
C ASP A 177 -23.09 -10.00 18.01
N LEU A 178 -22.43 -8.92 18.45
CA LEU A 178 -21.18 -9.01 19.22
C LEU A 178 -21.34 -9.74 20.55
N LYS A 179 -22.53 -9.71 21.16
CA LYS A 179 -22.82 -10.42 22.41
C LYS A 179 -22.85 -11.92 22.20
N THR A 180 -23.25 -12.36 21.02
CA THR A 180 -23.36 -13.78 20.66
C THR A 180 -22.09 -14.37 20.06
N GLY A 181 -21.07 -13.54 19.77
CA GLY A 181 -19.81 -13.98 19.14
C GLY A 181 -19.92 -14.29 17.65
N ASN A 182 -21.01 -13.86 17.01
CA ASN A 182 -21.28 -14.15 15.59
C ASN A 182 -20.72 -13.11 14.62
N VAL A 183 -20.03 -12.10 15.09
CA VAL A 183 -19.41 -11.06 14.24
C VAL A 183 -17.99 -11.43 13.89
N LEU A 184 -17.66 -11.32 12.61
CA LEU A 184 -16.30 -11.37 12.09
C LEU A 184 -15.92 -9.99 11.54
N TYR A 185 -14.67 -9.61 11.72
CA TYR A 185 -14.03 -8.45 11.10
C TYR A 185 -13.00 -8.92 10.09
N GLY A 186 -12.88 -8.27 8.96
CA GLY A 186 -11.79 -8.54 8.02
C GLY A 186 -11.52 -7.39 7.08
N THR A 187 -10.26 -7.25 6.72
CA THR A 187 -9.82 -6.50 5.55
C THR A 187 -10.25 -7.22 4.27
N ILE A 188 -10.10 -6.58 3.11
CA ILE A 188 -10.59 -7.14 1.83
C ILE A 188 -10.03 -8.55 1.60
N ASP A 189 -8.73 -8.78 1.88
CA ASP A 189 -8.09 -10.09 1.77
C ASP A 189 -8.79 -11.16 2.61
N SER A 190 -9.01 -10.87 3.90
CA SER A 190 -9.65 -11.80 4.83
C SER A 190 -11.08 -12.14 4.39
N TRP A 191 -11.84 -11.14 3.96
CA TRP A 191 -13.20 -11.35 3.46
C TRP A 191 -13.22 -12.12 2.14
N LEU A 192 -12.30 -11.84 1.21
CA LEU A 192 -12.17 -12.59 -0.05
C LEU A 192 -11.76 -14.03 0.21
N LEU A 193 -10.74 -14.26 1.05
CA LEU A 193 -10.33 -15.62 1.44
C LEU A 193 -11.47 -16.41 2.08
N TYR A 194 -12.27 -15.74 2.90
CA TYR A 194 -13.45 -16.35 3.53
C TYR A 194 -14.48 -16.74 2.47
N ARG A 195 -14.91 -15.80 1.61
CA ARG A 195 -15.94 -15.99 0.59
C ARG A 195 -15.53 -16.95 -0.52
N LEU A 196 -14.28 -16.88 -0.99
CA LEU A 196 -13.79 -17.77 -2.05
C LEU A 196 -13.78 -19.25 -1.60
N ARG A 197 -13.49 -19.53 -0.34
CA ARG A 197 -13.45 -20.88 0.21
C ARG A 197 -14.83 -21.40 0.66
N GLN A 198 -15.70 -20.50 1.08
CA GLN A 198 -17.06 -20.83 1.50
C GLN A 198 -17.96 -21.23 0.33
N GLY A 199 -17.76 -20.62 -0.84
CA GLY A 199 -18.61 -20.84 -1.98
C GLY A 199 -20.00 -20.22 -1.83
N THR A 200 -21.01 -20.97 -2.24
CA THR A 200 -22.43 -20.50 -2.20
C THR A 200 -23.17 -20.88 -0.91
N ASP A 201 -22.56 -21.70 -0.05
CA ASP A 201 -23.15 -22.08 1.23
C ASP A 201 -22.67 -21.16 2.36
N PRO A 202 -23.51 -20.23 2.86
CA PRO A 202 -23.12 -19.30 3.93
C PRO A 202 -22.92 -19.99 5.30
N ALA A 203 -23.41 -21.20 5.48
CA ALA A 203 -23.25 -21.97 6.73
C ALA A 203 -22.03 -22.90 6.73
N GLY A 204 -21.32 -23.01 5.59
CA GLY A 204 -20.13 -23.85 5.47
C GLY A 204 -19.02 -23.41 6.44
N PRO A 205 -18.42 -24.34 7.19
CA PRO A 205 -17.34 -23.99 8.14
C PRO A 205 -16.09 -23.56 7.39
N VAL A 206 -15.69 -22.32 7.53
CA VAL A 206 -14.48 -21.77 6.93
C VAL A 206 -13.62 -21.11 7.99
N GLU A 207 -12.33 -21.42 7.99
CA GLU A 207 -11.38 -20.78 8.89
C GLU A 207 -11.28 -19.28 8.56
N HIS A 208 -11.43 -18.43 9.56
CA HIS A 208 -11.32 -16.99 9.42
C HIS A 208 -9.84 -16.58 9.53
N ILE A 209 -9.21 -16.29 8.39
CA ILE A 209 -7.78 -16.00 8.27
C ILE A 209 -7.53 -14.70 7.52
N SER A 210 -6.37 -14.10 7.77
CA SER A 210 -5.78 -13.01 7.00
C SER A 210 -4.27 -13.18 6.96
N ASP A 211 -3.64 -12.75 5.89
CA ASP A 211 -2.19 -12.80 5.83
C ASP A 211 -1.52 -11.71 6.67
N VAL A 212 -0.30 -12.00 7.11
CA VAL A 212 0.45 -11.13 8.04
C VAL A 212 0.74 -9.75 7.45
N THR A 213 0.88 -9.63 6.11
CA THR A 213 1.22 -8.35 5.47
C THR A 213 0.04 -7.39 5.42
N ASN A 214 -1.18 -7.91 5.34
CA ASN A 214 -2.40 -7.13 5.50
C ASN A 214 -2.66 -6.76 6.98
N CYS A 215 -2.45 -7.70 7.90
CA CYS A 215 -2.67 -7.46 9.32
C CYS A 215 -1.74 -6.40 9.91
N THR A 216 -0.46 -6.39 9.52
CA THR A 216 0.56 -5.51 10.10
C THR A 216 0.27 -4.02 9.88
N SER A 217 -0.49 -3.66 8.84
CA SER A 217 -0.83 -2.26 8.52
C SER A 217 -2.03 -1.72 9.29
N THR A 218 -2.79 -2.57 9.98
CA THR A 218 -4.09 -2.21 10.60
C THR A 218 -3.99 -1.22 11.77
N GLY A 219 -2.80 -1.08 12.37
CA GLY A 219 -2.54 -0.19 13.51
C GLY A 219 -2.78 -0.82 14.88
N PHE A 220 -3.31 -2.05 14.94
CA PHE A 220 -3.45 -2.83 16.18
C PHE A 220 -2.84 -4.24 16.08
N TYR A 221 -2.06 -4.51 15.05
CA TYR A 221 -1.13 -5.64 15.00
C TYR A 221 0.28 -5.16 15.35
N ASP A 222 0.95 -5.86 16.26
CA ASP A 222 2.29 -5.50 16.73
C ASP A 222 3.35 -6.25 15.90
N PRO A 223 4.08 -5.58 15.00
CA PRO A 223 5.09 -6.25 14.18
C PRO A 223 6.32 -6.70 14.98
N PHE A 224 6.55 -6.16 16.21
CA PHE A 224 7.65 -6.60 17.08
C PHE A 224 7.33 -7.90 17.83
N GLY A 225 6.06 -8.11 18.15
CA GLY A 225 5.58 -9.32 18.82
C GLY A 225 4.94 -10.33 17.90
N GLU A 226 4.72 -9.97 16.63
CA GLU A 226 4.03 -10.76 15.62
C GLU A 226 2.64 -11.24 16.07
N GLU A 227 1.90 -10.36 16.73
CA GLU A 227 0.59 -10.66 17.33
C GLU A 227 -0.35 -9.46 17.31
N TRP A 228 -1.66 -9.72 17.49
CA TRP A 228 -2.60 -8.65 17.78
C TRP A 228 -2.24 -7.98 19.10
N ALA A 229 -2.04 -6.67 19.09
CA ALA A 229 -1.59 -5.89 20.23
C ALA A 229 -2.66 -5.86 21.35
N GLY A 230 -2.57 -6.75 22.32
CA GLY A 230 -3.57 -6.90 23.39
C GLY A 230 -3.88 -5.60 24.13
N TRP A 231 -2.87 -4.73 24.33
CA TRP A 231 -3.07 -3.42 24.93
C TRP A 231 -3.97 -2.50 24.07
N ALA A 232 -3.81 -2.53 22.75
CA ALA A 232 -4.64 -1.74 21.83
C ALA A 232 -6.05 -2.29 21.74
N LEU A 233 -6.19 -3.63 21.68
CA LEU A 233 -7.50 -4.28 21.70
C LEU A 233 -8.29 -3.90 22.95
N SER A 234 -7.66 -3.93 24.12
CA SER A 234 -8.29 -3.52 25.38
C SER A 234 -8.65 -2.04 25.40
N LEU A 235 -7.73 -1.17 24.93
CA LEU A 235 -7.91 0.27 24.92
C LEU A 235 -9.09 0.71 24.02
N PHE A 236 -9.25 0.07 22.88
CA PHE A 236 -10.29 0.41 21.90
C PHE A 236 -11.52 -0.52 21.98
N SER A 237 -11.59 -1.37 22.99
CA SER A 237 -12.71 -2.31 23.22
C SER A 237 -12.96 -3.25 22.03
N ILE A 238 -11.91 -3.66 21.34
CA ILE A 238 -11.95 -4.61 20.23
C ILE A 238 -11.80 -6.03 20.81
N LYS A 239 -12.79 -6.88 20.61
CA LYS A 239 -12.73 -8.27 21.05
C LYS A 239 -11.85 -9.10 20.11
N LYS A 240 -10.96 -9.93 20.65
CA LYS A 240 -10.04 -10.77 19.87
C LYS A 240 -10.77 -11.77 19.00
N GLU A 241 -11.94 -12.23 19.41
CA GLU A 241 -12.78 -13.20 18.71
C GLU A 241 -13.35 -12.67 17.38
N LEU A 242 -13.36 -11.34 17.17
CA LEU A 242 -13.71 -10.74 15.90
C LEU A 242 -12.63 -10.94 14.84
N LEU A 243 -11.38 -11.02 15.28
CA LEU A 243 -10.21 -10.87 14.43
C LEU A 243 -9.86 -12.18 13.74
N PRO A 244 -9.33 -12.13 12.52
CA PRO A 244 -8.86 -13.32 11.83
C PRO A 244 -7.63 -13.91 12.55
N LYS A 245 -7.44 -15.22 12.38
CA LYS A 245 -6.15 -15.85 12.61
C LYS A 245 -5.17 -15.29 11.60
N VAL A 246 -4.05 -14.77 12.09
CA VAL A 246 -2.97 -14.27 11.23
C VAL A 246 -2.14 -15.44 10.75
N VAL A 247 -1.90 -15.52 9.45
CA VAL A 247 -1.15 -16.60 8.81
C VAL A 247 -0.01 -16.05 7.95
N ASP A 248 0.99 -16.88 7.72
CA ASP A 248 2.15 -16.54 6.89
C ASP A 248 1.76 -16.54 5.40
N ASN A 249 2.52 -15.87 4.55
CA ASN A 249 2.23 -15.79 3.11
C ASN A 249 2.45 -17.12 2.36
N SER A 250 3.06 -18.12 3.02
CA SER A 250 3.17 -19.50 2.52
C SER A 250 2.16 -20.47 3.12
N TYR A 251 1.16 -19.95 3.87
CA TYR A 251 0.11 -20.77 4.46
C TYR A 251 -0.68 -21.53 3.39
N ASP A 252 -1.23 -22.68 3.75
CA ASP A 252 -2.20 -23.37 2.89
C ASP A 252 -3.55 -22.65 2.96
N PHE A 253 -3.74 -21.69 2.06
CA PHE A 253 -4.99 -20.95 1.98
C PHE A 253 -6.18 -21.78 1.49
N GLY A 254 -5.96 -23.04 1.10
CA GLY A 254 -7.01 -23.91 0.56
C GLY A 254 -7.33 -23.62 -0.90
N HIS A 255 -8.59 -23.79 -1.29
CA HIS A 255 -9.02 -23.68 -2.67
C HIS A 255 -10.23 -22.76 -2.83
N VAL A 256 -10.35 -22.12 -3.97
CA VAL A 256 -11.61 -21.53 -4.43
C VAL A 256 -12.64 -22.65 -4.52
N HIS A 257 -13.82 -22.42 -3.94
CA HIS A 257 -14.89 -23.41 -3.96
C HIS A 257 -15.42 -23.59 -5.39
N GLU A 258 -15.61 -24.84 -5.80
CA GLU A 258 -16.00 -25.20 -7.18
C GLU A 258 -17.32 -24.58 -7.65
N THR A 259 -18.24 -24.29 -6.72
CA THR A 259 -19.52 -23.62 -7.05
C THR A 259 -19.36 -22.21 -7.60
N LEU A 260 -18.21 -21.57 -7.42
CA LEU A 260 -17.96 -20.19 -7.85
C LEU A 260 -17.43 -20.10 -9.29
N LEU A 261 -16.47 -20.94 -9.61
CA LEU A 261 -15.75 -20.90 -10.90
C LEU A 261 -15.82 -22.22 -11.69
N GLY A 262 -16.62 -23.18 -11.22
CA GLY A 262 -16.84 -24.48 -11.88
C GLY A 262 -15.77 -25.54 -11.57
N THR A 263 -14.67 -25.15 -10.92
CA THR A 263 -13.57 -26.05 -10.54
C THR A 263 -12.91 -25.57 -9.26
N LYS A 264 -12.14 -26.44 -8.60
CA LYS A 264 -11.31 -26.11 -7.44
C LYS A 264 -9.98 -25.53 -7.91
N ILE A 265 -9.70 -24.29 -7.56
CA ILE A 265 -8.44 -23.62 -7.88
C ILE A 265 -7.68 -23.37 -6.57
N LYS A 266 -6.44 -23.83 -6.45
CA LYS A 266 -5.60 -23.62 -5.28
C LYS A 266 -5.36 -22.13 -5.07
N ILE A 267 -5.61 -21.59 -3.86
CA ILE A 267 -5.18 -20.24 -3.48
C ILE A 267 -3.76 -20.37 -2.94
N ALA A 268 -2.78 -19.94 -3.74
CA ALA A 268 -1.37 -20.19 -3.46
C ALA A 268 -0.67 -19.00 -2.76
N ALA A 269 -1.24 -17.80 -2.83
CA ALA A 269 -0.72 -16.63 -2.12
C ALA A 269 -1.83 -15.65 -1.78
N SER A 270 -1.71 -15.03 -0.60
CA SER A 270 -2.41 -13.81 -0.22
C SER A 270 -1.38 -12.83 0.34
N VAL A 271 -1.41 -11.60 -0.14
CA VAL A 271 -0.38 -10.60 0.18
C VAL A 271 -0.93 -9.19 -0.01
N SER A 272 -0.50 -8.23 0.82
CA SER A 272 -0.86 -6.83 0.63
C SER A 272 -0.19 -6.22 -0.61
N ASP A 273 -0.82 -5.23 -1.24
CA ASP A 273 -0.37 -4.56 -2.46
C ASP A 273 1.10 -4.07 -2.38
N GLN A 274 1.48 -3.42 -1.27
CA GLN A 274 2.83 -2.89 -1.10
C GLN A 274 3.87 -4.01 -0.91
N SER A 275 3.53 -5.08 -0.22
CA SER A 275 4.39 -6.26 -0.09
C SER A 275 4.48 -7.05 -1.39
N ALA A 276 3.37 -7.18 -2.11
CA ALA A 276 3.37 -7.78 -3.44
C ALA A 276 4.28 -6.98 -4.39
N SER A 277 4.17 -5.66 -4.42
CA SER A 277 5.04 -4.81 -5.22
C SER A 277 6.53 -4.94 -4.82
N LEU A 278 6.85 -5.12 -3.53
CA LEU A 278 8.21 -5.43 -3.09
C LEU A 278 8.74 -6.70 -3.76
N TRP A 279 7.90 -7.74 -3.84
CA TRP A 279 8.23 -9.00 -4.51
C TRP A 279 8.38 -8.83 -6.02
N GLY A 280 7.47 -8.11 -6.67
CA GLY A 280 7.51 -7.85 -8.11
C GLY A 280 8.71 -7.02 -8.55
N THR A 281 9.21 -6.16 -7.67
CA THR A 281 10.46 -5.43 -7.89
C THR A 281 11.71 -6.19 -7.43
N CYS A 282 11.56 -7.38 -6.85
CA CYS A 282 12.65 -8.20 -6.29
C CYS A 282 13.51 -7.42 -5.28
N CYS A 283 12.88 -6.69 -4.37
CA CYS A 283 13.56 -5.99 -3.27
C CYS A 283 13.75 -6.93 -2.07
N PHE A 284 14.58 -7.97 -2.22
CA PHE A 284 14.73 -9.04 -1.23
C PHE A 284 15.85 -8.80 -0.22
N GLU A 285 16.82 -7.96 -0.57
CA GLU A 285 17.99 -7.74 0.25
C GLU A 285 17.79 -6.57 1.23
N ARG A 286 18.45 -6.67 2.39
CA ARG A 286 18.46 -5.58 3.37
C ARG A 286 19.07 -4.32 2.76
N GLY A 287 18.34 -3.22 2.83
CA GLY A 287 18.72 -1.93 2.23
C GLY A 287 18.18 -1.73 0.82
N ASP A 288 17.48 -2.71 0.25
CA ASP A 288 16.71 -2.48 -0.98
C ASP A 288 15.61 -1.46 -0.73
N VAL A 289 15.43 -0.55 -1.68
CA VAL A 289 14.41 0.49 -1.63
C VAL A 289 13.46 0.34 -2.80
N LYS A 290 12.17 0.27 -2.50
CA LYS A 290 11.10 0.30 -3.50
C LYS A 290 10.25 1.55 -3.30
N ILE A 291 9.87 2.20 -4.39
CA ILE A 291 8.95 3.34 -4.37
C ILE A 291 7.83 3.10 -5.36
N THR A 292 6.63 2.89 -4.84
CA THR A 292 5.41 2.86 -5.67
C THR A 292 4.90 4.28 -5.84
N MET A 293 4.77 4.74 -7.08
CA MET A 293 4.19 6.04 -7.44
C MET A 293 2.85 5.83 -8.15
N GLY A 294 1.81 5.66 -7.36
CA GLY A 294 0.41 5.55 -7.79
C GLY A 294 -0.38 6.82 -7.47
N THR A 295 -1.59 6.71 -6.93
CA THR A 295 -2.38 7.86 -6.42
C THR A 295 -1.59 8.65 -5.37
N GLY A 296 -0.93 7.95 -4.44
CA GLY A 296 0.12 8.46 -3.58
C GLY A 296 1.46 7.79 -3.87
N SER A 297 2.52 8.19 -3.17
CA SER A 297 3.81 7.52 -3.20
C SER A 297 4.08 6.79 -1.88
N PHE A 298 4.55 5.55 -1.99
CA PHE A 298 4.92 4.71 -0.86
C PHE A 298 6.37 4.28 -1.01
N LEU A 299 7.21 4.73 -0.10
CA LEU A 299 8.59 4.31 -0.01
C LEU A 299 8.69 3.16 0.99
N ASN A 300 9.21 2.02 0.58
CA ASN A 300 9.48 0.87 1.43
C ASN A 300 10.98 0.57 1.42
N VAL A 301 11.56 0.47 2.61
CA VAL A 301 12.94 0.01 2.80
C VAL A 301 12.91 -1.37 3.43
N ASN A 302 13.55 -2.32 2.79
CA ASN A 302 13.77 -3.64 3.34
C ASN A 302 14.76 -3.56 4.52
N THR A 303 14.29 -3.88 5.73
CA THR A 303 15.13 -3.84 6.94
C THR A 303 15.70 -5.22 7.33
N GLY A 304 15.47 -6.23 6.48
CA GLY A 304 15.88 -7.61 6.73
C GLY A 304 15.07 -8.24 7.85
N THR A 305 15.71 -9.03 8.68
CA THR A 305 15.07 -9.77 9.78
C THR A 305 14.84 -8.92 11.04
N LYS A 306 15.06 -7.61 11.00
CA LYS A 306 14.93 -6.73 12.16
C LYS A 306 13.83 -5.70 11.98
N CYS A 307 12.83 -5.75 12.86
CA CYS A 307 11.83 -4.69 12.98
C CYS A 307 12.47 -3.43 13.57
N LEU A 308 12.47 -2.32 12.80
CA LEU A 308 13.06 -1.05 13.21
C LEU A 308 11.96 -0.05 13.56
N ALA A 309 12.14 0.70 14.64
CA ALA A 309 11.27 1.83 14.98
C ALA A 309 11.81 3.12 14.36
N SER A 310 10.92 4.01 13.95
CA SER A 310 11.23 5.36 13.47
C SER A 310 10.70 6.41 14.44
N VAL A 311 11.42 7.51 14.58
CA VAL A 311 10.98 8.68 15.36
C VAL A 311 10.52 9.84 14.47
N HIS A 312 10.63 9.71 13.15
CA HIS A 312 10.26 10.73 12.17
C HIS A 312 9.01 10.38 11.34
N GLY A 313 8.22 9.39 11.81
CA GLY A 313 6.91 9.08 11.24
C GLY A 313 6.89 8.03 10.13
N LEU A 314 8.02 7.35 9.89
CA LEU A 314 7.99 6.10 9.15
C LEU A 314 7.47 5.00 10.11
N TYR A 315 6.89 3.94 9.58
CA TYR A 315 6.33 2.90 10.43
C TYR A 315 6.81 1.51 10.01
N PRO A 316 7.05 0.63 11.01
CA PRO A 316 7.50 -0.73 10.75
C PRO A 316 6.32 -1.61 10.32
N LEU A 317 6.58 -2.47 9.35
CA LEU A 317 5.64 -3.47 8.84
C LEU A 317 6.37 -4.80 8.67
N ILE A 318 5.62 -5.90 8.67
CA ILE A 318 6.11 -7.18 8.16
C ILE A 318 5.93 -7.15 6.65
N GLY A 319 7.03 -7.23 5.91
CA GLY A 319 7.04 -7.21 4.45
C GLY A 319 6.60 -8.53 3.84
N TYR A 320 7.02 -9.64 4.43
CA TYR A 320 6.53 -10.98 4.17
C TYR A 320 7.01 -11.94 5.26
N LYS A 321 6.33 -13.07 5.37
CA LYS A 321 6.72 -14.19 6.21
C LYS A 321 6.43 -15.47 5.47
N LEU A 322 7.46 -16.28 5.25
CA LEU A 322 7.37 -17.56 4.57
C LEU A 322 7.92 -18.66 5.48
N GLN A 323 7.25 -19.79 5.49
CA GLN A 323 7.72 -20.97 6.18
C GLN A 323 8.24 -21.97 5.14
N SER A 324 9.54 -22.22 5.09
CA SER A 324 10.17 -23.15 4.17
C SER A 324 10.20 -24.56 4.75
N GLY A 325 9.42 -25.47 4.17
CA GLY A 325 9.49 -26.92 4.41
C GLY A 325 9.14 -27.36 5.84
N LYS A 326 9.32 -28.67 6.09
CA LYS A 326 9.06 -29.29 7.40
C LYS A 326 10.13 -28.95 8.47
N ASP A 327 11.26 -28.40 8.07
CA ASP A 327 12.40 -28.10 8.96
C ASP A 327 12.50 -26.60 9.32
N SER A 328 11.39 -25.89 9.32
CA SER A 328 11.08 -24.66 10.08
C SER A 328 12.10 -23.52 10.09
N MET A 329 12.83 -23.24 9.01
CA MET A 329 13.41 -21.92 8.87
C MET A 329 12.35 -20.93 8.41
N VAL A 330 11.98 -20.01 9.30
CA VAL A 330 11.07 -18.91 8.99
C VAL A 330 11.86 -17.81 8.27
N ASP A 331 11.51 -17.55 7.01
CA ASP A 331 12.02 -16.40 6.27
C ASP A 331 11.08 -15.21 6.51
N ILE A 332 11.44 -14.39 7.48
CA ILE A 332 10.70 -13.16 7.80
C ILE A 332 11.48 -11.94 7.34
N ASN A 333 10.77 -11.01 6.75
CA ASN A 333 11.31 -9.74 6.31
C ASN A 333 10.47 -8.58 6.84
N TYR A 334 11.13 -7.57 7.37
CA TYR A 334 10.49 -6.34 7.83
C TYR A 334 10.75 -5.19 6.86
N LEU A 335 9.80 -4.27 6.83
CA LEU A 335 9.86 -3.04 6.06
C LEU A 335 9.78 -1.83 6.99
N MET A 336 10.43 -0.76 6.58
CA MET A 336 10.14 0.59 7.07
C MET A 336 9.43 1.35 5.95
N GLU A 337 8.20 1.79 6.20
CA GLU A 337 7.37 2.45 5.19
C GLU A 337 7.18 3.93 5.50
N GLY A 338 7.26 4.77 4.46
CA GLY A 338 6.85 6.17 4.48
C GLY A 338 5.92 6.46 3.32
N ALA A 339 4.90 7.30 3.55
CA ALA A 339 3.92 7.64 2.54
C ALA A 339 3.87 9.15 2.25
N SER A 340 3.59 9.48 0.99
CA SER A 340 3.13 10.79 0.54
C SER A 340 1.79 10.58 -0.16
N ASN A 341 0.70 11.10 0.41
CA ASN A 341 -0.65 10.76 -0.02
C ASN A 341 -1.01 11.32 -1.41
N ASP A 342 -0.34 12.37 -1.85
CA ASP A 342 -0.64 13.10 -3.07
C ASP A 342 0.50 12.97 -4.09
N THR A 343 0.28 12.19 -5.14
CA THR A 343 1.21 12.02 -6.26
C THR A 343 0.42 11.95 -7.56
N GLY A 344 -0.22 10.83 -7.88
CA GLY A 344 -1.09 10.70 -9.03
C GLY A 344 -2.32 11.59 -8.94
N SER A 345 -2.85 11.83 -7.74
CA SER A 345 -3.94 12.79 -7.50
C SER A 345 -3.61 14.20 -7.97
N ILE A 346 -2.35 14.62 -7.83
CA ILE A 346 -1.89 15.92 -8.32
C ILE A 346 -1.77 15.94 -9.85
N ILE A 347 -1.30 14.85 -10.45
CA ILE A 347 -1.26 14.72 -11.92
C ILE A 347 -2.68 14.77 -12.49
N GLU A 348 -3.63 14.05 -11.89
CA GLU A 348 -5.04 14.05 -12.28
C GLU A 348 -5.67 15.44 -12.12
N TRP A 349 -5.41 16.12 -10.99
CA TRP A 349 -5.85 17.48 -10.78
C TRP A 349 -5.29 18.43 -11.86
N ALA A 350 -4.00 18.31 -12.19
CA ALA A 350 -3.37 19.17 -13.21
C ALA A 350 -3.95 18.91 -14.61
N LEU A 351 -4.29 17.65 -14.94
CA LEU A 351 -5.02 17.29 -16.15
C LEU A 351 -6.39 17.98 -16.19
N ASN A 352 -7.17 17.85 -15.11
CA ASN A 352 -8.51 18.45 -15.00
C ASN A 352 -8.48 19.99 -15.05
N MET A 353 -7.39 20.60 -14.59
CA MET A 353 -7.16 22.06 -14.71
C MET A 353 -6.63 22.49 -16.08
N GLY A 354 -6.43 21.56 -17.00
CA GLY A 354 -5.99 21.85 -18.37
C GLY A 354 -4.51 22.22 -18.48
N PHE A 355 -3.64 21.76 -17.55
CA PHE A 355 -2.19 21.97 -17.65
C PHE A 355 -1.59 21.16 -18.81
N PHE A 356 -2.17 20.04 -19.17
CA PHE A 356 -1.86 19.17 -20.31
C PHE A 356 -3.13 18.39 -20.68
N GLU A 357 -3.15 17.82 -21.89
CA GLU A 357 -4.27 17.01 -22.38
C GLU A 357 -4.09 15.52 -22.05
N ASP A 358 -2.83 15.08 -21.97
CA ASP A 358 -2.43 13.72 -21.55
C ASP A 358 -1.33 13.82 -20.48
N PRO A 359 -1.42 13.07 -19.37
CA PRO A 359 -0.35 12.98 -18.37
C PRO A 359 1.02 12.63 -18.96
N ALA A 360 1.09 11.88 -20.06
CA ALA A 360 2.32 11.54 -20.76
C ALA A 360 3.07 12.77 -21.32
N GLU A 361 2.36 13.86 -21.65
CA GLU A 361 2.95 15.10 -22.15
C GLU A 361 3.71 15.88 -21.06
N SER A 362 3.34 15.68 -19.79
CA SER A 362 3.86 16.46 -18.68
C SER A 362 5.40 16.42 -18.57
N ALA A 363 6.02 15.26 -18.88
CA ALA A 363 7.47 15.12 -18.85
C ALA A 363 8.14 15.98 -19.93
N SER A 364 7.65 15.94 -21.17
CA SER A 364 8.18 16.73 -22.28
C SER A 364 7.99 18.23 -22.06
N MET A 365 6.83 18.64 -21.51
CA MET A 365 6.58 20.04 -21.12
C MET A 365 7.57 20.51 -20.07
N ALA A 366 7.80 19.74 -19.01
CA ALA A 366 8.77 20.08 -17.97
C ALA A 366 10.20 20.18 -18.51
N MET A 367 10.58 19.34 -19.47
CA MET A 367 11.90 19.37 -20.13
C MET A 367 12.05 20.49 -21.15
N SER A 368 10.97 21.06 -21.67
CA SER A 368 11.01 22.15 -22.66
C SER A 368 11.52 23.48 -22.11
N VAL A 369 11.61 23.60 -20.79
CA VAL A 369 12.16 24.77 -20.09
C VAL A 369 13.39 24.39 -19.27
N PRO A 370 14.40 25.28 -19.15
CA PRO A 370 15.65 24.96 -18.44
C PRO A 370 15.48 24.80 -16.92
N ASN A 371 14.46 25.45 -16.34
CA ASN A 371 14.11 25.40 -14.92
C ASN A 371 12.67 25.89 -14.74
N SER A 372 12.15 25.88 -13.50
CA SER A 372 10.81 26.35 -13.16
C SER A 372 10.68 27.88 -13.02
N ASP A 373 11.69 28.68 -13.42
CA ASP A 373 11.76 30.16 -13.29
C ASP A 373 11.48 30.66 -11.85
N GLY A 374 11.84 29.85 -10.85
CA GLY A 374 11.61 30.18 -9.45
C GLY A 374 10.20 29.84 -8.94
N VAL A 375 9.35 29.28 -9.79
CA VAL A 375 8.04 28.76 -9.37
C VAL A 375 8.26 27.45 -8.60
N LEU A 376 7.57 27.31 -7.48
CA LEU A 376 7.55 26.11 -6.63
C LEU A 376 6.09 25.73 -6.37
N PHE A 377 5.81 24.44 -6.29
CA PHE A 377 4.50 23.90 -5.92
C PHE A 377 4.59 23.13 -4.60
N VAL A 378 3.65 23.32 -3.68
CA VAL A 378 3.53 22.54 -2.44
C VAL A 378 2.38 21.54 -2.61
N PRO A 379 2.66 20.22 -2.66
CA PRO A 379 1.67 19.16 -2.94
C PRO A 379 1.05 18.66 -1.63
N ALA A 380 0.02 19.31 -1.11
CA ALA A 380 -0.56 19.04 0.20
C ALA A 380 -2.10 18.95 0.18
N PHE A 381 -2.71 18.33 -0.86
CA PHE A 381 -4.16 18.17 -0.92
C PHE A 381 -4.73 17.39 0.28
N SER A 382 -3.94 16.42 0.77
CA SER A 382 -4.26 15.62 1.95
C SER A 382 -3.32 15.93 3.12
N GLY A 383 -2.82 17.16 3.20
CA GLY A 383 -1.76 17.55 4.14
C GLY A 383 -0.38 17.02 3.73
N LEU A 384 0.59 17.17 4.63
CA LEU A 384 1.97 16.74 4.43
C LEU A 384 2.34 15.65 5.45
N GLY A 385 2.41 14.42 5.00
CA GLY A 385 2.88 13.28 5.78
C GLY A 385 4.37 13.34 6.15
N PRO A 386 4.97 12.22 6.58
CA PRO A 386 6.38 12.15 6.99
C PRO A 386 7.35 12.79 5.97
N PRO A 387 8.46 13.36 6.42
CA PRO A 387 8.82 13.66 7.80
C PRO A 387 8.22 14.96 8.33
N ILE A 388 7.40 15.68 7.54
CA ILE A 388 6.88 17.02 7.87
C ILE A 388 5.73 16.91 8.88
N GLN A 389 4.80 15.97 8.69
CA GLN A 389 3.68 15.63 9.57
C GLN A 389 2.75 16.81 9.90
N ASP A 390 2.26 17.51 8.90
CA ASP A 390 1.29 18.58 9.02
C ASP A 390 0.02 18.29 8.21
N ASP A 391 -1.01 17.82 8.89
CA ASP A 391 -2.30 17.47 8.29
C ASP A 391 -3.13 18.72 7.91
N SER A 392 -2.71 19.93 8.35
CA SER A 392 -3.35 21.23 8.07
C SER A 392 -2.60 22.08 7.04
N ALA A 393 -1.57 21.52 6.41
CA ALA A 393 -0.84 22.24 5.36
C ALA A 393 -1.72 22.48 4.13
N GLY A 394 -1.58 23.63 3.50
CA GLY A 394 -2.24 23.97 2.24
C GLY A 394 -1.42 23.61 1.02
N SER A 395 -2.08 23.44 -0.13
CA SER A 395 -1.44 23.29 -1.44
C SER A 395 -1.42 24.61 -2.21
N GLY A 396 -0.36 24.80 -3.02
CA GLY A 396 -0.35 26.00 -3.88
C GLY A 396 0.97 26.23 -4.58
N PHE A 397 0.93 27.17 -5.53
CA PHE A 397 2.10 27.70 -6.21
C PHE A 397 2.61 28.95 -5.52
N ILE A 398 3.94 29.13 -5.49
CA ILE A 398 4.61 30.34 -5.04
C ILE A 398 5.76 30.69 -6.00
N GLY A 399 6.09 31.98 -6.12
CA GLY A 399 7.17 32.46 -6.99
C GLY A 399 6.74 32.75 -8.43
N ILE A 400 5.44 32.87 -8.71
CA ILE A 400 4.88 33.24 -10.01
C ILE A 400 5.28 34.69 -10.34
N LYS A 401 5.68 34.90 -11.60
CA LYS A 401 6.08 36.18 -12.20
C LYS A 401 5.32 36.43 -13.50
N PRO A 402 5.35 37.65 -14.05
CA PRO A 402 4.76 37.93 -15.36
C PRO A 402 5.36 37.11 -16.51
N SER A 403 6.61 36.62 -16.35
CA SER A 403 7.31 35.75 -17.30
C SER A 403 6.97 34.27 -17.17
N THR A 404 6.26 33.89 -16.11
CA THR A 404 5.92 32.49 -15.84
C THR A 404 5.01 31.95 -16.91
N ARG A 405 5.40 30.82 -17.50
CA ARG A 405 4.62 30.09 -18.50
C ARG A 405 4.07 28.80 -17.90
N LYS A 406 3.13 28.20 -18.59
CA LYS A 406 2.50 26.93 -18.21
C LYS A 406 3.53 25.81 -17.98
N GLU A 407 4.55 25.74 -18.84
CA GLU A 407 5.62 24.75 -18.74
C GLU A 407 6.44 24.89 -17.45
N HIS A 408 6.64 26.13 -16.95
CA HIS A 408 7.31 26.36 -15.68
C HIS A 408 6.47 25.84 -14.50
N MET A 409 5.14 25.98 -14.57
CA MET A 409 4.23 25.48 -13.55
C MET A 409 4.16 23.95 -13.55
N VAL A 410 4.05 23.33 -14.73
CA VAL A 410 4.10 21.86 -14.89
C VAL A 410 5.42 21.31 -14.34
N ARG A 411 6.54 21.94 -14.67
CA ARG A 411 7.84 21.54 -14.13
C ARG A 411 7.91 21.66 -12.61
N ALA A 412 7.46 22.76 -12.03
CA ALA A 412 7.43 22.95 -10.58
C ALA A 412 6.56 21.88 -9.88
N LEU A 413 5.45 21.51 -10.52
CA LEU A 413 4.57 20.45 -10.03
C LEU A 413 5.30 19.09 -10.02
N LEU A 414 5.90 18.67 -11.13
CA LEU A 414 6.63 17.39 -11.21
C LEU A 414 7.86 17.36 -10.28
N GLU A 415 8.61 18.48 -10.20
CA GLU A 415 9.75 18.61 -9.28
C GLU A 415 9.30 18.43 -7.83
N SER A 416 8.12 18.96 -7.45
CA SER A 416 7.60 18.83 -6.08
C SER A 416 7.31 17.39 -5.68
N LEU A 417 6.84 16.56 -6.61
CA LEU A 417 6.62 15.13 -6.39
C LEU A 417 7.94 14.41 -6.12
N ALA A 418 8.97 14.70 -6.93
CA ALA A 418 10.31 14.16 -6.72
C ALA A 418 10.93 14.63 -5.38
N PHE A 419 10.73 15.91 -4.98
CA PHE A 419 11.20 16.44 -3.70
C PHE A 419 10.55 15.73 -2.51
N ARG A 420 9.23 15.48 -2.58
CA ARG A 420 8.53 14.71 -1.54
C ARG A 420 9.10 13.31 -1.35
N VAL A 421 9.33 12.61 -2.45
CA VAL A 421 9.92 11.26 -2.42
C VAL A 421 11.36 11.30 -1.92
N ALA A 422 12.16 12.28 -2.36
CA ALA A 422 13.53 12.46 -1.88
C ALA A 422 13.60 12.74 -0.37
N LEU A 423 12.65 13.52 0.19
CA LEU A 423 12.56 13.72 1.66
C LEU A 423 12.27 12.42 2.41
N LEU A 424 11.38 11.57 1.89
CA LEU A 424 11.10 10.25 2.47
C LEU A 424 12.35 9.37 2.42
N HIS A 425 13.07 9.38 1.30
CA HIS A 425 14.33 8.65 1.14
C HIS A 425 15.38 9.11 2.16
N ASP A 426 15.59 10.43 2.30
CA ASP A 426 16.57 10.98 3.25
C ASP A 426 16.18 10.68 4.70
N CYS A 427 14.88 10.68 5.01
CA CYS A 427 14.36 10.28 6.30
C CYS A 427 14.68 8.79 6.57
N ALA A 428 14.38 7.92 5.61
CA ALA A 428 14.65 6.48 5.73
C ALA A 428 16.16 6.17 5.86
N LEU A 429 16.99 6.89 5.12
CA LEU A 429 18.45 6.77 5.20
C LEU A 429 18.96 7.10 6.63
N LYS A 430 18.47 8.20 7.22
CA LYS A 430 18.83 8.61 8.59
C LYS A 430 18.34 7.63 9.65
N GLU A 431 17.11 7.13 9.50
CA GLU A 431 16.49 6.22 10.47
C GLU A 431 17.10 4.82 10.45
N THR A 432 17.42 4.31 9.28
CA THR A 432 17.99 2.96 9.12
C THR A 432 19.50 2.92 9.27
N GLY A 433 20.17 3.99 8.87
CA GLY A 433 21.64 4.03 8.76
C GLY A 433 22.19 3.09 7.67
N PHE A 434 21.34 2.66 6.73
CA PHE A 434 21.76 1.75 5.65
C PHE A 434 22.35 2.53 4.48
N SER A 435 23.21 1.86 3.71
CA SER A 435 23.61 2.33 2.39
C SER A 435 22.65 1.78 1.36
N PHE A 436 21.95 2.64 0.67
CA PHE A 436 21.05 2.26 -0.43
C PHE A 436 21.84 2.26 -1.74
N THR A 437 21.71 1.19 -2.54
CA THR A 437 22.47 1.02 -3.78
C THR A 437 21.66 1.36 -5.02
N SER A 438 20.36 1.10 -5.00
CA SER A 438 19.42 1.44 -6.06
C SER A 438 18.04 1.67 -5.50
N ILE A 439 17.23 2.43 -6.23
CA ILE A 439 15.82 2.64 -5.95
C ILE A 439 15.04 1.98 -7.09
N LYS A 440 14.18 1.04 -6.76
CA LYS A 440 13.29 0.39 -7.73
C LYS A 440 11.93 1.09 -7.69
N VAL A 441 11.45 1.54 -8.84
CA VAL A 441 10.19 2.29 -8.94
C VAL A 441 9.14 1.52 -9.71
N ASP A 442 7.87 1.67 -9.29
CA ASP A 442 6.70 1.15 -9.97
C ASP A 442 5.48 2.09 -9.83
N GLY A 443 4.35 1.68 -10.38
CA GLY A 443 3.12 2.46 -10.43
C GLY A 443 3.05 3.42 -11.62
N GLY A 444 1.85 3.93 -11.92
CA GLY A 444 1.57 4.70 -13.13
C GLY A 444 2.43 5.96 -13.31
N VAL A 445 2.71 6.69 -12.21
CA VAL A 445 3.52 7.92 -12.26
C VAL A 445 5.01 7.63 -12.49
N SER A 446 5.49 6.41 -12.21
CA SER A 446 6.87 6.01 -12.51
C SER A 446 7.19 5.99 -14.02
N LYS A 447 6.17 5.99 -14.89
CA LYS A 447 6.32 6.14 -16.35
C LYS A 447 6.85 7.53 -16.73
N ASN A 448 6.79 8.52 -15.85
CA ASN A 448 7.30 9.86 -16.09
C ASN A 448 8.83 9.89 -15.91
N ASP A 449 9.56 9.93 -17.01
CA ASP A 449 11.03 9.93 -17.03
C ASP A 449 11.63 11.14 -16.30
N PHE A 450 10.97 12.30 -16.37
CA PHE A 450 11.45 13.51 -15.70
C PHE A 450 11.46 13.34 -14.16
N ILE A 451 10.40 12.74 -13.60
CA ILE A 451 10.33 12.46 -12.16
C ILE A 451 11.42 11.46 -11.76
N CYS A 452 11.56 10.35 -12.50
CA CYS A 452 12.55 9.32 -12.20
C CYS A 452 13.99 9.86 -12.28
N GLN A 453 14.32 10.65 -13.31
CA GLN A 453 15.64 11.27 -13.45
C GLN A 453 15.90 12.30 -12.34
N THR A 454 14.89 13.13 -12.00
CA THR A 454 15.00 14.10 -10.92
C THR A 454 15.24 13.40 -9.59
N LEU A 455 14.54 12.30 -9.33
CA LEU A 455 14.74 11.49 -8.12
C LEU A 455 16.15 10.89 -8.07
N ALA A 456 16.66 10.34 -9.18
CA ALA A 456 18.03 9.82 -9.26
C ALA A 456 19.06 10.92 -8.95
N ASN A 457 18.89 12.11 -9.51
CA ASN A 457 19.78 13.24 -9.25
C ASN A 457 19.74 13.67 -7.78
N LEU A 458 18.56 13.81 -7.19
CA LEU A 458 18.40 14.26 -5.80
C LEU A 458 19.02 13.27 -4.81
N THR A 459 18.72 11.99 -4.97
CA THR A 459 19.21 10.93 -4.07
C THR A 459 20.68 10.58 -4.32
N GLY A 460 21.19 10.81 -5.54
CA GLY A 460 22.52 10.41 -5.95
C GLY A 460 22.64 8.90 -6.18
N ILE A 461 21.52 8.20 -6.34
CA ILE A 461 21.41 6.75 -6.48
C ILE A 461 20.72 6.42 -7.80
N VAL A 462 21.08 5.30 -8.41
CA VAL A 462 20.41 4.81 -9.62
C VAL A 462 18.95 4.49 -9.30
N VAL A 463 18.05 5.01 -10.14
CA VAL A 463 16.62 4.65 -10.13
C VAL A 463 16.36 3.66 -11.26
N GLU A 464 15.75 2.51 -10.94
CA GLU A 464 15.42 1.45 -11.89
C GLU A 464 13.91 1.32 -12.04
N ARG A 465 13.43 1.37 -13.30
CA ARG A 465 12.06 1.02 -13.65
C ARG A 465 12.02 -0.35 -14.31
N GLY A 466 11.16 -1.25 -13.81
CA GLY A 466 10.92 -2.55 -14.43
C GLY A 466 10.11 -2.42 -15.73
N GLU A 467 10.24 -3.42 -16.61
CA GLU A 467 9.44 -3.51 -17.85
C GLU A 467 7.94 -3.60 -17.52
N VAL A 468 7.59 -4.35 -16.46
CA VAL A 468 6.23 -4.44 -15.94
C VAL A 468 6.05 -3.43 -14.82
N THR A 469 5.22 -2.42 -15.06
CA THR A 469 4.90 -1.41 -14.04
C THR A 469 3.83 -1.86 -13.04
N ASP A 470 3.10 -2.93 -13.34
CA ASP A 470 2.16 -3.58 -12.43
C ASP A 470 2.87 -4.61 -11.54
N SER A 471 3.88 -4.13 -10.78
CA SER A 471 4.73 -4.97 -9.92
C SER A 471 3.93 -5.71 -8.85
N THR A 472 2.77 -5.20 -8.46
CA THR A 472 1.87 -5.84 -7.49
C THR A 472 1.38 -7.20 -7.99
N ALA A 473 0.85 -7.27 -9.21
CA ALA A 473 0.40 -8.53 -9.80
C ALA A 473 1.57 -9.51 -10.00
N MET A 474 2.69 -9.01 -10.53
CA MET A 474 3.90 -9.81 -10.71
C MET A 474 4.41 -10.38 -9.38
N GLY A 475 4.43 -9.59 -8.32
CA GLY A 475 4.93 -10.05 -7.02
C GLY A 475 4.02 -11.09 -6.36
N ALA A 476 2.71 -10.94 -6.47
CA ALA A 476 1.77 -11.96 -6.02
C ALA A 476 1.95 -13.27 -6.82
N MET A 477 2.16 -13.18 -8.13
CA MET A 477 2.49 -14.32 -9.00
C MET A 477 3.81 -15.00 -8.58
N PHE A 478 4.86 -14.23 -8.32
CA PHE A 478 6.14 -14.77 -7.85
C PHE A 478 5.99 -15.55 -6.53
N MET A 479 5.25 -14.98 -5.58
CA MET A 479 5.00 -15.63 -4.29
C MET A 479 4.21 -16.94 -4.48
N ALA A 480 3.14 -16.91 -5.28
CA ALA A 480 2.36 -18.11 -5.58
C ALA A 480 3.18 -19.19 -6.31
N GLY A 481 4.03 -18.77 -7.24
CA GLY A 481 4.90 -19.68 -7.98
C GLY A 481 5.93 -20.36 -7.08
N LEU A 482 6.52 -19.64 -6.11
CA LEU A 482 7.37 -20.26 -5.07
C LEU A 482 6.58 -21.24 -4.20
N ASN A 483 5.39 -20.85 -3.74
CA ASN A 483 4.54 -21.72 -2.91
C ASN A 483 4.01 -22.95 -3.67
N CYS A 484 3.99 -22.92 -5.00
CA CYS A 484 3.66 -24.06 -5.86
C CYS A 484 4.89 -24.83 -6.35
N GLY A 485 6.12 -24.41 -6.03
CA GLY A 485 7.36 -25.08 -6.46
C GLY A 485 7.71 -24.85 -7.94
N ILE A 486 7.12 -23.83 -8.59
CA ILE A 486 7.46 -23.42 -9.96
C ILE A 486 8.86 -22.80 -10.00
N TRP A 487 9.16 -21.97 -9.01
CA TRP A 487 10.51 -21.51 -8.67
C TRP A 487 10.88 -22.02 -7.27
N ASN A 488 12.16 -22.23 -7.04
CA ASN A 488 12.65 -22.78 -5.77
C ASN A 488 13.38 -21.74 -4.93
N THR A 489 13.82 -20.64 -5.53
CA THR A 489 14.61 -19.61 -4.86
C THR A 489 14.22 -18.19 -5.32
N LYS A 490 14.41 -17.21 -4.43
CA LYS A 490 14.23 -15.80 -4.79
C LYS A 490 15.22 -15.33 -5.88
N GLN A 491 16.40 -15.96 -5.97
CA GLN A 491 17.38 -15.61 -7.00
C GLN A 491 16.83 -15.88 -8.40
N GLN A 492 16.11 -16.97 -8.59
CA GLN A 492 15.45 -17.27 -9.88
C GLN A 492 14.44 -16.16 -10.26
N LEU A 493 13.76 -15.54 -9.28
CA LEU A 493 12.85 -14.43 -9.53
C LEU A 493 13.61 -13.16 -9.95
N VAL A 494 14.77 -12.91 -9.33
CA VAL A 494 15.65 -11.79 -9.73
C VAL A 494 16.12 -11.97 -11.19
N ASP A 495 16.47 -13.20 -11.57
CA ASP A 495 16.98 -13.52 -12.91
C ASP A 495 15.91 -13.34 -14.01
N VAL A 496 14.64 -13.57 -13.69
CA VAL A 496 13.52 -13.38 -14.66
C VAL A 496 12.95 -11.96 -14.65
N ARG A 497 13.31 -11.12 -13.67
CA ARG A 497 12.87 -9.71 -13.64
C ARG A 497 13.60 -8.90 -14.69
N LYS A 498 12.85 -8.24 -15.59
CA LYS A 498 13.42 -7.36 -16.62
C LYS A 498 13.39 -5.89 -16.16
N VAL A 499 14.49 -5.19 -16.45
CA VAL A 499 14.61 -3.75 -16.21
C VAL A 499 14.41 -3.04 -17.57
N GLU A 500 13.39 -2.17 -17.64
CA GLU A 500 13.14 -1.35 -18.82
C GLU A 500 14.15 -0.20 -18.93
N LYS A 501 14.32 0.54 -17.82
CA LYS A 501 15.15 1.75 -17.83
C LYS A 501 15.85 1.98 -16.50
N LYS A 502 17.13 2.42 -16.61
CA LYS A 502 17.93 2.91 -15.49
C LYS A 502 18.18 4.40 -15.65
N PHE A 503 17.94 5.15 -14.60
CA PHE A 503 18.20 6.57 -14.50
C PHE A 503 19.42 6.77 -13.61
N SER A 504 20.56 7.08 -14.21
CA SER A 504 21.80 7.37 -13.48
C SER A 504 21.81 8.82 -13.00
N PRO A 505 22.31 9.11 -11.79
CA PRO A 505 22.39 10.47 -11.28
C PRO A 505 23.34 11.34 -12.09
N ASP A 506 22.86 12.51 -12.53
CA ASP A 506 23.70 13.58 -13.10
C ASP A 506 24.18 14.48 -11.95
N MET A 507 25.45 14.38 -11.61
CA MET A 507 26.04 15.12 -10.49
C MET A 507 26.07 16.64 -10.71
N THR A 508 26.05 17.10 -11.98
CA THR A 508 25.99 18.53 -12.31
C THR A 508 24.59 19.11 -12.03
N GLN A 509 23.55 18.35 -12.38
CA GLN A 509 22.17 18.70 -12.08
C GLN A 509 21.84 18.53 -10.59
N ARG A 510 22.44 17.52 -9.94
CA ARG A 510 22.23 17.24 -8.52
C ARG A 510 22.44 18.48 -7.65
N THR A 511 23.56 19.19 -7.81
CA THR A 511 23.85 20.40 -7.03
C THR A 511 22.79 21.47 -7.21
N LYS A 512 22.31 21.68 -8.45
CA LYS A 512 21.24 22.65 -8.76
C LYS A 512 19.91 22.23 -8.14
N GLN A 513 19.52 20.97 -8.30
CA GLN A 513 18.23 20.44 -7.82
C GLN A 513 18.19 20.37 -6.29
N LEU A 514 19.29 20.05 -5.61
CA LEU A 514 19.37 20.12 -4.14
C LEU A 514 19.20 21.57 -3.64
N LYS A 515 19.76 22.57 -4.34
CA LYS A 515 19.54 23.99 -4.02
C LYS A 515 18.07 24.37 -4.21
N GLN A 516 17.44 23.89 -5.25
CA GLN A 516 16.03 24.11 -5.56
C GLN A 516 15.14 23.44 -4.50
N MET A 517 15.43 22.20 -4.11
CA MET A 517 14.73 21.47 -3.05
C MET A 517 14.78 22.22 -1.70
N ARG A 518 15.93 22.82 -1.33
CA ARG A 518 16.01 23.69 -0.14
C ARG A 518 15.13 24.94 -0.26
N GLY A 519 14.99 25.48 -1.48
CA GLY A 519 14.05 26.57 -1.77
C GLY A 519 12.60 26.12 -1.57
N TRP A 520 12.30 24.90 -2.03
CA TRP A 520 11.00 24.27 -1.89
C TRP A 520 10.65 23.96 -0.40
N GLU A 521 11.60 23.49 0.40
CA GLU A 521 11.39 23.30 1.85
C GLU A 521 10.98 24.61 2.53
N ARG A 522 11.58 25.75 2.14
CA ARG A 522 11.16 27.08 2.64
C ARG A 522 9.77 27.49 2.14
N ALA A 523 9.36 27.05 0.97
CA ALA A 523 7.99 27.23 0.49
C ALA A 523 7.02 26.41 1.33
N VAL A 524 7.33 25.15 1.59
CA VAL A 524 6.55 24.27 2.48
C VAL A 524 6.31 24.94 3.84
N ASP A 525 7.33 25.54 4.45
CA ASP A 525 7.18 26.23 5.74
C ASP A 525 6.15 27.38 5.73
N ARG A 526 5.86 27.98 4.56
CA ARG A 526 4.83 29.01 4.40
C ARG A 526 3.42 28.44 4.25
N PHE A 527 3.31 27.19 3.83
CA PHE A 527 2.05 26.50 3.63
C PHE A 527 1.66 25.62 4.82
N LYS A 528 2.55 25.43 5.80
CA LYS A 528 2.24 24.73 7.05
C LYS A 528 1.15 25.48 7.82
N LYS A 529 0.30 24.69 8.50
CA LYS A 529 -0.79 25.20 9.36
C LYS A 529 -1.71 26.20 8.64
N TRP A 530 -1.89 26.02 7.32
CA TRP A 530 -2.72 26.89 6.50
C TRP A 530 -4.20 26.81 6.90
N TYR A 531 -4.72 25.58 7.09
CA TYR A 531 -6.09 25.36 7.55
C TYR A 531 -6.13 25.38 9.07
N ILE A 532 -6.41 26.56 9.66
CA ILE A 532 -6.65 26.71 11.09
C ILE A 532 -8.10 26.30 11.33
N LEU A 533 -8.34 25.29 12.18
CA LEU A 533 -9.65 24.68 12.44
C LEU A 533 -10.73 25.68 12.94
N GLU A 534 -10.36 26.83 13.46
CA GLU A 534 -11.28 27.89 13.92
C GLU A 534 -11.83 28.74 12.76
N ASP A 535 -11.06 28.91 11.68
CA ASP A 535 -11.46 29.75 10.54
C ASP A 535 -12.42 29.02 9.59
N ILE A 536 -12.38 27.70 9.51
CA ILE A 536 -13.25 26.89 8.62
C ILE A 536 -14.67 26.79 9.17
N LYS A 537 -14.86 26.80 10.49
CA LYS A 537 -16.20 26.76 11.12
C LYS A 537 -17.02 28.05 10.95
N ASN A 538 -16.37 29.12 10.51
CA ASN A 538 -17.01 30.45 10.32
C ASN A 538 -17.25 30.79 8.85
N LEU A 539 -16.99 29.87 7.91
CA LEU A 539 -17.16 30.06 6.47
C LEU A 539 -18.39 29.33 5.90
N ASP A 540 -19.08 28.55 6.73
CA ASP A 540 -20.39 27.94 6.44
C ASP A 540 -21.48 28.84 7.13
#